data_3467fffe4487cdde2f18bc4aa4c5c7f8
#
_entry.id   3467fffe4487cdde2f18bc4aa4c5c7f8
#
_cell.length_a   1.000
_cell.length_b   1.000
_cell.length_c   1.000
_cell.angle_alpha   90.00
_cell.angle_beta   90.00
_cell.angle_gamma   90.00
#
_symmetry.space_group_name_H-M   'P 1'
#
loop_
_entity.id
_entity.type
_entity.pdbx_description
1 polymer ?
#
loop_
_entity_poly.entity_id
_entity_poly.type
_entity_poly.pdbx_seq_one_letter_code
_entity_poly.pdbx_strand_id
1 'polypeptide(L)'
;MPDGLLKQHPDDATRQVADLPSPRVQAHAANLMVLGDSSLACVWFGGSMEGRSDISVFMSRLAPGAQQWSEPVQLSHDAERSEQNPVLFPAPDGTLWLLHTAQQSGHQNTAVVRVRRSTDHGHTWSDTETLADAPAGTFVRQPIHVHHDGSWLLPVFYCRAEAGQPWDGSHDDSGVLRSTDQGRTWQRISVPGSLGCVHMNIVPAANGQSLLAFFRSRWADHIYRTQSDDGGLTWQTPQPTQLPNNNSSVQALRLADGRLAMIFNASSAANATERRESLYDELEDTGEGSQGATVAAPAARKAFWGAPRAPMTLALSKDDGLTWPWQRNLEVGDGWCMSNDSEQGRNREYSYPSLRQDADGTLHLAYTVFRQHIRHVRLQPDWATQHP
;
A
#
# COMPACT_ATOMS: atom_id res chain seq x y z
N MET A 1 -16.43 19.76 -2.26
CA MET A 1 -15.63 18.82 -3.05
C MET A 1 -14.16 18.96 -2.62
N PRO A 2 -13.36 17.92 -2.64
CA PRO A 2 -11.91 18.01 -2.41
C PRO A 2 -11.28 19.05 -3.34
N ASP A 3 -10.54 20.01 -2.77
CA ASP A 3 -9.94 21.13 -3.51
C ASP A 3 -8.40 21.10 -3.52
N GLY A 4 -7.81 20.10 -2.88
CA GLY A 4 -6.36 19.93 -2.76
C GLY A 4 -5.66 20.98 -1.90
N LEU A 5 -6.38 21.92 -1.29
CA LEU A 5 -5.78 23.01 -0.52
C LEU A 5 -5.39 22.53 0.89
N LEU A 6 -4.12 22.73 1.27
CA LEU A 6 -3.63 22.51 2.62
C LEU A 6 -4.26 23.52 3.58
N LYS A 7 -4.99 23.00 4.54
CA LYS A 7 -5.70 23.77 5.58
C LYS A 7 -5.28 23.26 6.95
N GLN A 8 -5.28 24.14 7.93
CA GLN A 8 -5.14 23.74 9.33
C GLN A 8 -6.29 22.81 9.70
N HIS A 9 -5.99 21.68 10.35
CA HIS A 9 -7.04 20.77 10.82
C HIS A 9 -7.91 21.48 11.88
N PRO A 10 -9.25 21.43 11.80
CA PRO A 10 -10.11 22.21 12.68
C PRO A 10 -9.95 21.86 14.16
N ASP A 11 -9.73 20.57 14.47
CA ASP A 11 -9.65 20.06 15.85
C ASP A 11 -8.21 19.81 16.33
N ASP A 12 -7.19 20.07 15.50
CA ASP A 12 -5.79 19.85 15.84
C ASP A 12 -4.86 20.81 15.10
N ALA A 13 -4.53 21.91 15.77
CA ALA A 13 -3.66 22.95 15.21
C ALA A 13 -2.21 22.50 14.97
N THR A 14 -1.84 21.27 15.32
CA THR A 14 -0.50 20.72 15.11
C THR A 14 -0.36 19.97 13.78
N ARG A 15 -1.44 19.88 12.99
CA ARG A 15 -1.43 19.21 11.68
C ARG A 15 -2.18 20.00 10.61
N GLN A 16 -1.72 19.88 9.38
CA GLN A 16 -2.40 20.39 8.19
C GLN A 16 -2.96 19.22 7.38
N VAL A 17 -4.08 19.45 6.70
CA VAL A 17 -4.75 18.42 5.87
C VAL A 17 -5.13 19.00 4.51
N ALA A 18 -5.11 18.16 3.49
CA ALA A 18 -5.66 18.45 2.18
C ALA A 18 -6.39 17.21 1.65
N ASP A 19 -7.62 17.37 1.19
CA ASP A 19 -8.32 16.33 0.46
C ASP A 19 -8.04 16.53 -1.04
N LEU A 20 -7.37 15.56 -1.67
CA LEU A 20 -6.94 15.64 -3.06
C LEU A 20 -8.16 15.55 -3.99
N PRO A 21 -8.23 16.38 -5.06
CA PRO A 21 -9.23 16.23 -6.08
C PRO A 21 -9.26 14.82 -6.64
N SER A 22 -10.45 14.28 -6.89
CA SER A 22 -10.61 12.97 -7.51
C SER A 22 -11.49 13.08 -8.75
N PRO A 23 -11.04 12.65 -9.94
CA PRO A 23 -11.83 12.68 -11.15
C PRO A 23 -12.81 11.50 -11.26
N ARG A 24 -12.81 10.61 -10.26
CA ARG A 24 -13.62 9.40 -10.21
C ARG A 24 -14.37 9.31 -8.89
N VAL A 25 -15.47 8.57 -8.90
CA VAL A 25 -16.27 8.34 -7.68
C VAL A 25 -15.50 7.54 -6.63
N GLN A 26 -14.64 6.64 -7.06
CA GLN A 26 -13.75 5.88 -6.18
C GLN A 26 -12.31 6.37 -6.31
N ALA A 27 -11.62 6.52 -5.16
CA ALA A 27 -10.18 6.73 -5.04
C ALA A 27 -9.63 5.87 -3.90
N HIS A 28 -8.57 5.08 -4.17
CA HIS A 28 -8.04 4.14 -3.18
C HIS A 28 -6.54 3.88 -3.35
N ALA A 29 -5.89 3.40 -2.27
CA ALA A 29 -4.51 2.91 -2.24
C ALA A 29 -3.46 3.98 -2.57
N ALA A 30 -3.48 5.08 -1.81
CA ALA A 30 -2.49 6.15 -1.92
C ALA A 30 -1.05 5.66 -1.75
N ASN A 31 -0.14 6.17 -2.59
CA ASN A 31 1.30 6.06 -2.39
C ASN A 31 1.94 7.43 -2.58
N LEU A 32 2.60 7.92 -1.52
CA LEU A 32 3.36 9.17 -1.51
C LEU A 32 4.82 8.92 -1.88
N MET A 33 5.44 9.89 -2.57
CA MET A 33 6.87 9.91 -2.84
C MET A 33 7.39 11.34 -2.95
N VAL A 34 8.53 11.60 -2.34
CA VAL A 34 9.31 12.82 -2.58
C VAL A 34 10.12 12.58 -3.86
N LEU A 35 9.98 13.45 -4.83
CA LEU A 35 10.65 13.34 -6.13
C LEU A 35 11.99 14.08 -6.14
N GLY A 36 12.80 13.86 -7.19
CA GLY A 36 14.11 14.46 -7.34
C GLY A 36 14.11 15.99 -7.46
N ASP A 37 12.98 16.59 -7.87
CA ASP A 37 12.75 18.04 -7.89
C ASP A 37 12.22 18.60 -6.55
N SER A 38 12.22 17.78 -5.51
CA SER A 38 11.68 18.08 -4.17
C SER A 38 10.16 18.29 -4.14
N SER A 39 9.42 17.99 -5.22
CA SER A 39 7.97 17.93 -5.17
C SER A 39 7.51 16.66 -4.47
N LEU A 40 6.35 16.74 -3.81
CA LEU A 40 5.66 15.57 -3.28
C LEU A 40 4.67 15.07 -4.34
N ALA A 41 4.74 13.80 -4.69
CA ALA A 41 3.78 13.16 -5.57
C ALA A 41 2.92 12.16 -4.80
N CYS A 42 1.64 12.09 -5.13
CA CYS A 42 0.71 11.08 -4.67
C CYS A 42 0.12 10.35 -5.86
N VAL A 43 0.22 9.03 -5.88
CA VAL A 43 -0.48 8.17 -6.84
C VAL A 43 -1.51 7.32 -6.12
N TRP A 44 -2.63 7.04 -6.79
CA TRP A 44 -3.71 6.18 -6.32
C TRP A 44 -4.44 5.55 -7.49
N PHE A 45 -5.31 4.60 -7.25
CA PHE A 45 -6.22 4.12 -8.27
C PHE A 45 -7.63 4.66 -8.07
N GLY A 46 -8.37 4.83 -9.17
CA GLY A 46 -9.74 5.32 -9.17
C GLY A 46 -10.54 4.84 -10.38
N GLY A 47 -11.85 4.80 -10.24
CA GLY A 47 -12.80 4.37 -11.25
C GLY A 47 -14.21 4.30 -10.66
N SER A 48 -15.03 3.34 -11.13
CA SER A 48 -16.38 3.12 -10.61
C SER A 48 -16.37 2.22 -9.37
N MET A 49 -15.72 1.06 -9.44
CA MET A 49 -15.69 0.05 -8.38
C MET A 49 -14.40 -0.78 -8.47
N GLU A 50 -13.74 -1.03 -7.33
CA GLU A 50 -12.53 -1.85 -7.27
C GLU A 50 -12.77 -3.24 -7.87
N GLY A 51 -11.88 -3.63 -8.79
CA GLY A 51 -11.96 -4.89 -9.52
C GLY A 51 -12.51 -4.75 -10.95
N ARG A 52 -13.17 -3.65 -11.31
CA ARG A 52 -13.62 -3.39 -12.69
C ARG A 52 -12.50 -2.85 -13.56
N SER A 53 -12.59 -3.03 -14.89
CA SER A 53 -11.57 -2.62 -15.86
C SER A 53 -11.50 -1.10 -16.10
N ASP A 54 -12.44 -0.31 -15.59
CA ASP A 54 -12.39 1.14 -15.62
C ASP A 54 -11.50 1.75 -14.51
N ILE A 55 -10.98 0.91 -13.61
CA ILE A 55 -10.01 1.31 -12.59
C ILE A 55 -8.67 1.61 -13.26
N SER A 56 -8.18 2.83 -13.05
CA SER A 56 -6.94 3.37 -13.62
C SER A 56 -6.11 4.07 -12.56
N VAL A 57 -4.82 4.30 -12.85
CA VAL A 57 -3.90 5.02 -11.96
C VAL A 57 -3.95 6.51 -12.22
N PHE A 58 -4.00 7.29 -11.15
CA PHE A 58 -3.96 8.76 -11.14
C PHE A 58 -2.78 9.26 -10.32
N MET A 59 -2.32 10.47 -10.64
CA MET A 59 -1.25 11.16 -9.93
C MET A 59 -1.60 12.64 -9.76
N SER A 60 -1.34 13.17 -8.56
CA SER A 60 -1.31 14.59 -8.24
C SER A 60 0.04 14.97 -7.63
N ARG A 61 0.40 16.25 -7.70
CA ARG A 61 1.68 16.79 -7.22
C ARG A 61 1.47 18.00 -6.33
N LEU A 62 2.32 18.11 -5.33
CA LEU A 62 2.46 19.32 -4.52
C LEU A 62 3.88 19.86 -4.74
N ALA A 63 3.98 20.98 -5.44
CA ALA A 63 5.27 21.62 -5.72
C ALA A 63 5.92 22.14 -4.42
N PRO A 64 7.26 22.27 -4.35
CA PRO A 64 7.92 22.82 -3.17
C PRO A 64 7.36 24.20 -2.80
N GLY A 65 6.97 24.37 -1.53
CA GLY A 65 6.36 25.60 -1.02
C GLY A 65 4.91 25.86 -1.41
N ALA A 66 4.33 25.06 -2.30
CA ALA A 66 2.92 25.18 -2.67
C ALA A 66 1.99 24.80 -1.50
N GLN A 67 0.80 25.39 -1.50
CA GLN A 67 -0.25 25.10 -0.52
C GLN A 67 -1.41 24.32 -1.14
N GLN A 68 -1.31 23.94 -2.42
CA GLN A 68 -2.38 23.26 -3.14
C GLN A 68 -1.82 22.17 -4.03
N TRP A 69 -2.41 20.98 -3.94
CA TRP A 69 -2.18 19.86 -4.84
C TRP A 69 -2.70 20.18 -6.24
N SER A 70 -1.99 19.72 -7.25
CA SER A 70 -2.42 19.86 -8.65
C SER A 70 -3.70 19.06 -8.92
N GLU A 71 -4.40 19.41 -9.99
CA GLU A 71 -5.40 18.51 -10.56
C GLU A 71 -4.75 17.16 -10.93
N PRO A 72 -5.47 16.05 -10.72
CA PRO A 72 -4.94 14.72 -11.01
C PRO A 72 -4.82 14.44 -12.50
N VAL A 73 -3.74 13.78 -12.87
CA VAL A 73 -3.49 13.28 -14.23
C VAL A 73 -3.66 11.77 -14.22
N GLN A 74 -4.37 11.24 -15.21
CA GLN A 74 -4.50 9.79 -15.42
C GLN A 74 -3.21 9.24 -16.04
N LEU A 75 -2.60 8.22 -15.40
CA LEU A 75 -1.32 7.64 -15.82
C LEU A 75 -1.47 6.29 -16.52
N SER A 76 -2.60 5.63 -16.44
CA SER A 76 -2.80 4.33 -17.04
C SER A 76 -4.22 4.16 -17.58
N HIS A 77 -4.39 3.22 -18.51
CA HIS A 77 -5.69 2.80 -19.02
C HIS A 77 -5.55 1.44 -19.67
N ASP A 78 -6.29 0.45 -19.15
CA ASP A 78 -6.41 -0.89 -19.74
C ASP A 78 -7.90 -1.26 -19.79
N ALA A 79 -8.46 -1.42 -20.99
CA ALA A 79 -9.88 -1.69 -21.19
C ALA A 79 -10.32 -3.08 -20.66
N GLU A 80 -9.37 -3.99 -20.43
CA GLU A 80 -9.63 -5.38 -20.05
C GLU A 80 -9.25 -5.68 -18.58
N ARG A 81 -8.45 -4.80 -17.96
CA ARG A 81 -7.87 -5.06 -16.64
C ARG A 81 -8.14 -3.93 -15.64
N SER A 82 -8.38 -4.30 -14.41
CA SER A 82 -8.41 -3.39 -13.27
C SER A 82 -6.98 -3.04 -12.85
N GLU A 83 -6.60 -1.77 -12.87
CA GLU A 83 -5.26 -1.30 -12.56
C GLU A 83 -5.20 -0.75 -11.13
N GLN A 84 -4.45 -1.41 -10.25
CA GLN A 84 -4.51 -1.20 -8.81
C GLN A 84 -3.13 -1.02 -8.18
N ASN A 85 -3.12 -0.53 -6.91
CA ASN A 85 -1.93 -0.45 -6.05
C ASN A 85 -0.72 0.21 -6.71
N PRO A 86 -0.82 1.44 -7.22
CA PRO A 86 0.31 2.13 -7.79
C PRO A 86 1.38 2.45 -6.76
N VAL A 87 2.64 2.36 -7.18
CA VAL A 87 3.83 2.63 -6.37
C VAL A 87 4.81 3.45 -7.18
N LEU A 88 5.29 4.56 -6.62
CA LEU A 88 6.38 5.34 -7.18
C LEU A 88 7.72 4.90 -6.59
N PHE A 89 8.74 4.86 -7.43
CA PHE A 89 10.11 4.60 -7.02
C PHE A 89 11.07 5.52 -7.77
N PRO A 90 11.65 6.54 -7.12
CA PRO A 90 12.76 7.32 -7.67
C PRO A 90 14.04 6.47 -7.60
N ALA A 91 14.48 6.00 -8.76
CA ALA A 91 15.67 5.18 -8.89
C ALA A 91 16.95 6.04 -8.71
N PRO A 92 18.08 5.45 -8.27
CA PRO A 92 19.33 6.17 -8.03
C PRO A 92 19.91 6.87 -9.27
N ASP A 93 19.54 6.44 -10.48
CA ASP A 93 19.94 7.07 -11.74
C ASP A 93 19.09 8.30 -12.11
N GLY A 94 18.13 8.69 -11.27
CA GLY A 94 17.22 9.80 -11.48
C GLY A 94 15.95 9.44 -12.24
N THR A 95 15.82 8.20 -12.74
CA THR A 95 14.59 7.74 -13.39
C THR A 95 13.49 7.49 -12.36
N LEU A 96 12.31 8.03 -12.58
CA LEU A 96 11.14 7.74 -11.76
C LEU A 96 10.37 6.56 -12.36
N TRP A 97 10.18 5.51 -11.57
CA TRP A 97 9.39 4.34 -11.93
C TRP A 97 7.98 4.45 -11.34
N LEU A 98 6.99 4.12 -12.16
CA LEU A 98 5.64 3.80 -11.70
C LEU A 98 5.44 2.30 -11.89
N LEU A 99 5.18 1.59 -10.79
CA LEU A 99 4.76 0.21 -10.80
C LEU A 99 3.29 0.15 -10.39
N HIS A 100 2.50 -0.71 -11.01
CA HIS A 100 1.13 -0.98 -10.58
C HIS A 100 0.72 -2.39 -10.99
N THR A 101 -0.34 -2.88 -10.38
CA THR A 101 -0.90 -4.20 -10.69
C THR A 101 -2.03 -4.06 -11.70
N ALA A 102 -2.15 -4.97 -12.65
CA ALA A 102 -3.25 -5.03 -13.61
C ALA A 102 -3.83 -6.46 -13.63
N GLN A 103 -5.10 -6.63 -13.23
CA GLN A 103 -5.78 -7.92 -13.14
C GLN A 103 -7.03 -7.96 -14.00
N GLN A 104 -7.42 -9.14 -14.46
CA GLN A 104 -8.76 -9.33 -15.04
C GLN A 104 -9.83 -9.05 -13.99
N SER A 105 -10.98 -8.54 -14.41
CA SER A 105 -12.05 -8.12 -13.49
C SER A 105 -12.41 -9.22 -12.48
N GLY A 106 -12.35 -8.88 -11.18
CA GLY A 106 -12.65 -9.81 -10.10
C GLY A 106 -11.63 -10.93 -9.82
N HIS A 107 -10.57 -11.06 -10.62
CA HIS A 107 -9.64 -12.20 -10.57
C HIS A 107 -8.21 -11.79 -10.20
N GLN A 108 -7.93 -11.58 -8.90
CA GLN A 108 -6.58 -11.16 -8.44
C GLN A 108 -5.47 -12.15 -8.80
N ASN A 109 -5.76 -13.44 -8.87
CA ASN A 109 -4.79 -14.47 -9.27
C ASN A 109 -4.33 -14.38 -10.74
N THR A 110 -4.91 -13.49 -11.54
CA THR A 110 -4.50 -13.20 -12.93
C THR A 110 -3.62 -11.96 -13.07
N ALA A 111 -3.30 -11.30 -11.96
CA ALA A 111 -2.58 -10.05 -11.96
C ALA A 111 -1.20 -10.15 -12.60
N VAL A 112 -0.82 -9.08 -13.29
CA VAL A 112 0.54 -8.82 -13.78
C VAL A 112 1.02 -7.48 -13.22
N VAL A 113 2.33 -7.33 -13.07
CA VAL A 113 2.93 -6.06 -12.67
C VAL A 113 3.25 -5.24 -13.92
N ARG A 114 2.73 -4.03 -14.01
CA ARG A 114 3.00 -3.06 -15.07
C ARG A 114 4.04 -2.05 -14.59
N VAL A 115 4.85 -1.57 -15.53
CA VAL A 115 5.92 -0.59 -15.28
C VAL A 115 5.86 0.51 -16.32
N ARG A 116 6.00 1.76 -15.87
CA ARG A 116 6.29 2.93 -16.71
C ARG A 116 7.45 3.69 -16.11
N ARG A 117 8.20 4.42 -16.95
CA ARG A 117 9.38 5.18 -16.53
C ARG A 117 9.27 6.62 -16.99
N SER A 118 9.80 7.52 -16.19
CA SER A 118 9.88 8.96 -16.49
C SER A 118 11.29 9.46 -16.20
N THR A 119 11.82 10.31 -17.05
CA THR A 119 13.13 10.99 -16.88
C THR A 119 12.98 12.48 -16.57
N ASP A 120 11.76 12.95 -16.41
CA ASP A 120 11.41 14.36 -16.15
C ASP A 120 10.52 14.51 -14.89
N HIS A 121 10.83 13.71 -13.86
CA HIS A 121 10.12 13.72 -12.57
C HIS A 121 8.61 13.42 -12.69
N GLY A 122 8.18 12.63 -13.68
CA GLY A 122 6.79 12.19 -13.88
C GLY A 122 5.91 13.19 -14.62
N HIS A 123 6.49 14.11 -15.39
CA HIS A 123 5.72 14.95 -16.32
C HIS A 123 5.35 14.17 -17.58
N THR A 124 6.28 13.37 -18.11
CA THR A 124 6.01 12.43 -19.21
C THR A 124 6.43 11.02 -18.84
N TRP A 125 5.81 10.03 -19.47
CA TRP A 125 6.00 8.62 -19.14
C TRP A 125 6.21 7.78 -20.39
N SER A 126 7.05 6.75 -20.28
CA SER A 126 7.21 5.73 -21.33
C SER A 126 5.88 4.98 -21.57
N ASP A 127 5.85 4.19 -22.63
CA ASP A 127 4.82 3.16 -22.81
C ASP A 127 4.81 2.19 -21.63
N THR A 128 3.66 1.54 -21.41
CA THR A 128 3.49 0.54 -20.35
C THR A 128 4.15 -0.78 -20.74
N GLU A 129 5.00 -1.29 -19.86
CA GLU A 129 5.64 -2.61 -20.00
C GLU A 129 5.11 -3.56 -18.90
N THR A 130 5.20 -4.85 -19.14
CA THR A 130 4.95 -5.87 -18.10
C THR A 130 6.29 -6.33 -17.54
N LEU A 131 6.39 -6.42 -16.20
CA LEU A 131 7.57 -6.93 -15.50
C LEU A 131 7.73 -8.43 -15.78
N ALA A 132 8.71 -8.80 -16.60
CA ALA A 132 8.82 -10.13 -17.19
C ALA A 132 9.02 -11.27 -16.16
N ASP A 133 9.77 -11.02 -15.07
CA ASP A 133 10.14 -12.04 -14.09
C ASP A 133 9.06 -12.23 -12.98
N ALA A 134 7.96 -11.47 -13.04
CA ALA A 134 6.85 -11.59 -12.11
C ALA A 134 5.83 -12.61 -12.63
N PRO A 135 5.57 -13.73 -11.91
CA PRO A 135 4.55 -14.69 -12.30
C PRO A 135 3.14 -14.11 -12.24
N ALA A 136 2.17 -14.74 -12.90
CA ALA A 136 0.76 -14.38 -12.75
C ALA A 136 0.33 -14.42 -11.27
N GLY A 137 -0.57 -13.53 -10.89
CA GLY A 137 -1.00 -13.33 -9.50
C GLY A 137 -0.07 -12.44 -8.67
N THR A 138 1.02 -11.91 -9.26
CA THR A 138 1.93 -11.00 -8.55
C THR A 138 1.32 -9.61 -8.39
N PHE A 139 1.34 -9.12 -7.15
CA PHE A 139 0.93 -7.78 -6.75
C PHE A 139 2.08 -6.98 -6.15
N VAL A 140 2.06 -5.68 -6.37
CA VAL A 140 2.89 -4.68 -5.68
C VAL A 140 2.02 -3.83 -4.76
N ARG A 141 2.61 -3.24 -3.72
CA ARG A 141 1.95 -2.25 -2.85
C ARG A 141 2.94 -1.31 -2.20
N GLN A 142 4.17 -1.75 -1.97
CA GLN A 142 5.19 -1.00 -1.27
C GLN A 142 6.35 -0.67 -2.21
N PRO A 143 7.07 0.45 -2.00
CA PRO A 143 8.14 0.86 -2.88
C PRO A 143 9.34 -0.10 -2.83
N ILE A 144 10.12 -0.08 -3.91
CA ILE A 144 11.43 -0.73 -3.96
C ILE A 144 12.32 -0.15 -2.87
N HIS A 145 13.00 -1.04 -2.12
CA HIS A 145 14.09 -0.68 -1.23
C HIS A 145 15.43 -0.85 -1.96
N VAL A 146 16.23 0.20 -2.01
CA VAL A 146 17.61 0.12 -2.50
C VAL A 146 18.51 -0.21 -1.32
N HIS A 147 19.13 -1.38 -1.36
CA HIS A 147 20.07 -1.83 -0.34
C HIS A 147 21.43 -1.17 -0.52
N HIS A 148 22.25 -1.13 0.54
CA HIS A 148 23.57 -0.46 0.52
C HIS A 148 24.56 -1.06 -0.51
N ASP A 149 24.39 -2.31 -0.93
CA ASP A 149 25.16 -2.96 -2.01
C ASP A 149 24.71 -2.55 -3.42
N GLY A 150 23.72 -1.66 -3.53
CA GLY A 150 23.13 -1.22 -4.79
C GLY A 150 22.04 -2.15 -5.33
N SER A 151 21.76 -3.27 -4.70
CA SER A 151 20.66 -4.14 -5.12
C SER A 151 19.30 -3.52 -4.80
N TRP A 152 18.31 -3.80 -5.67
CA TRP A 152 16.93 -3.38 -5.51
C TRP A 152 16.09 -4.53 -5.00
N LEU A 153 15.29 -4.26 -3.99
CA LEU A 153 14.37 -5.24 -3.39
C LEU A 153 12.94 -4.72 -3.60
N LEU A 154 12.21 -5.29 -4.55
CA LEU A 154 10.79 -5.03 -4.77
C LEU A 154 9.97 -6.05 -3.95
N PRO A 155 9.33 -5.62 -2.87
CA PRO A 155 8.45 -6.49 -2.12
C PRO A 155 7.17 -6.76 -2.93
N VAL A 156 6.82 -8.04 -3.05
CA VAL A 156 5.64 -8.50 -3.78
C VAL A 156 4.83 -9.47 -2.93
N PHE A 157 3.59 -9.68 -3.31
CA PHE A 157 2.80 -10.78 -2.80
C PHE A 157 2.10 -11.49 -3.97
N TYR A 158 1.77 -12.76 -3.74
CA TYR A 158 1.21 -13.61 -4.76
C TYR A 158 -0.22 -13.97 -4.37
N CYS A 159 -1.18 -13.54 -5.20
CA CYS A 159 -2.58 -13.93 -5.08
C CYS A 159 -2.77 -15.26 -5.78
N ARG A 160 -3.25 -16.26 -5.04
CA ARG A 160 -3.48 -17.61 -5.55
C ARG A 160 -4.88 -18.07 -5.19
N ALA A 161 -5.54 -18.76 -6.11
CA ALA A 161 -6.82 -19.39 -5.89
C ALA A 161 -6.64 -20.90 -5.70
N GLU A 162 -7.53 -21.55 -4.97
CA GLU A 162 -7.68 -22.99 -5.01
C GLU A 162 -8.14 -23.43 -6.41
N ALA A 163 -7.63 -24.55 -6.91
CA ALA A 163 -7.96 -25.02 -8.26
C ALA A 163 -9.48 -25.20 -8.41
N GLY A 164 -10.06 -24.51 -9.42
CA GLY A 164 -11.49 -24.54 -9.68
C GLY A 164 -12.36 -23.68 -8.75
N GLN A 165 -11.73 -22.84 -7.91
CA GLN A 165 -12.43 -21.92 -7.01
C GLN A 165 -12.07 -20.45 -7.35
N PRO A 166 -12.95 -19.48 -7.07
CA PRO A 166 -12.61 -18.08 -7.13
C PRO A 166 -11.56 -17.73 -6.06
N TRP A 167 -10.78 -16.68 -6.32
CA TRP A 167 -9.81 -16.16 -5.36
C TRP A 167 -10.54 -15.56 -4.13
N ASP A 168 -10.11 -15.96 -2.92
CA ASP A 168 -10.65 -15.46 -1.66
C ASP A 168 -9.58 -14.84 -0.73
N GLY A 169 -8.29 -14.88 -1.12
CA GLY A 169 -7.15 -14.38 -0.35
C GLY A 169 -6.55 -15.37 0.65
N SER A 170 -7.11 -16.58 0.78
CA SER A 170 -6.69 -17.54 1.81
C SER A 170 -5.36 -18.25 1.50
N HIS A 171 -4.88 -18.15 0.25
CA HIS A 171 -3.66 -18.77 -0.21
C HIS A 171 -2.55 -17.77 -0.56
N ASP A 172 -2.74 -16.51 -0.21
CA ASP A 172 -1.79 -15.46 -0.54
C ASP A 172 -0.54 -15.55 0.34
N ASP A 173 0.63 -15.36 -0.27
CA ASP A 173 1.92 -15.33 0.40
C ASP A 173 2.81 -14.20 -0.16
N SER A 174 3.94 -13.92 0.47
CA SER A 174 4.84 -12.84 0.07
C SER A 174 6.19 -13.35 -0.41
N GLY A 175 6.84 -12.51 -1.21
CA GLY A 175 8.20 -12.67 -1.68
C GLY A 175 8.86 -11.32 -1.96
N VAL A 176 10.10 -11.39 -2.41
CA VAL A 176 10.87 -10.25 -2.88
C VAL A 176 11.38 -10.55 -4.28
N LEU A 177 11.26 -9.60 -5.19
CA LEU A 177 11.99 -9.61 -6.45
C LEU A 177 13.25 -8.79 -6.22
N ARG A 178 14.43 -9.43 -6.33
CA ARG A 178 15.74 -8.79 -6.15
C ARG A 178 16.42 -8.58 -7.49
N SER A 179 16.89 -7.37 -7.74
CA SER A 179 17.69 -7.02 -8.91
C SER A 179 19.07 -6.50 -8.49
N THR A 180 20.11 -6.91 -9.22
CA THR A 180 21.48 -6.39 -9.06
C THR A 180 21.94 -5.61 -10.30
N ASP A 181 21.06 -5.39 -11.25
CA ASP A 181 21.31 -4.75 -12.54
C ASP A 181 20.32 -3.60 -12.81
N GLN A 182 19.89 -2.91 -11.75
CA GLN A 182 19.00 -1.74 -11.81
C GLN A 182 17.63 -2.05 -12.45
N GLY A 183 17.07 -3.22 -12.11
CA GLY A 183 15.72 -3.60 -12.51
C GLY A 183 15.61 -4.18 -13.91
N ARG A 184 16.73 -4.57 -14.55
CA ARG A 184 16.70 -5.25 -15.86
C ARG A 184 16.29 -6.70 -15.74
N THR A 185 16.80 -7.39 -14.71
CA THR A 185 16.41 -8.75 -14.37
C THR A 185 16.09 -8.87 -12.89
N TRP A 186 15.24 -9.84 -12.52
CA TRP A 186 14.76 -10.01 -11.16
C TRP A 186 14.83 -11.48 -10.72
N GLN A 187 15.50 -11.71 -9.60
CA GLN A 187 15.53 -13.00 -8.91
C GLN A 187 14.41 -13.05 -7.87
N ARG A 188 13.63 -14.12 -7.85
CA ARG A 188 12.60 -14.35 -6.84
C ARG A 188 13.20 -14.90 -5.55
N ILE A 189 12.93 -14.25 -4.44
CA ILE A 189 13.28 -14.64 -3.08
C ILE A 189 11.98 -14.93 -2.33
N SER A 190 11.85 -16.12 -1.78
CA SER A 190 10.69 -16.50 -0.96
C SER A 190 10.82 -15.98 0.47
N VAL A 191 9.70 -15.61 1.08
CA VAL A 191 9.60 -15.36 2.53
C VAL A 191 8.96 -16.57 3.19
N PRO A 192 9.72 -17.40 3.92
CA PRO A 192 9.21 -18.66 4.48
C PRO A 192 8.12 -18.38 5.51
N GLY A 193 7.05 -19.19 5.51
CA GLY A 193 5.94 -19.05 6.47
C GLY A 193 5.10 -17.79 6.32
N SER A 194 5.14 -17.12 5.15
CA SER A 194 4.41 -15.89 4.90
C SER A 194 2.97 -16.08 4.43
N LEU A 195 2.40 -17.28 4.52
CA LEU A 195 1.00 -17.51 4.19
C LEU A 195 0.08 -16.54 4.96
N GLY A 196 -0.75 -15.80 4.24
CA GLY A 196 -1.61 -14.75 4.79
C GLY A 196 -0.91 -13.41 5.08
N CYS A 197 0.40 -13.36 5.05
CA CYS A 197 1.18 -12.12 5.17
C CYS A 197 1.36 -11.49 3.79
N VAL A 198 0.79 -10.31 3.55
CA VAL A 198 0.83 -9.61 2.27
C VAL A 198 1.22 -8.14 2.44
N HIS A 199 1.41 -7.41 1.35
CA HIS A 199 1.82 -5.99 1.37
C HIS A 199 3.14 -5.76 2.14
N MET A 200 4.11 -6.66 2.00
CA MET A 200 5.42 -6.56 2.64
C MET A 200 6.03 -5.17 2.46
N ASN A 201 6.39 -4.50 3.56
CA ASN A 201 7.05 -3.20 3.55
C ASN A 201 8.44 -3.34 4.17
N ILE A 202 9.48 -3.18 3.36
CA ILE A 202 10.89 -3.32 3.77
C ILE A 202 11.41 -1.97 4.28
N VAL A 203 12.07 -1.99 5.45
CA VAL A 203 12.74 -0.83 6.05
C VAL A 203 14.09 -1.24 6.63
N PRO A 204 15.11 -0.36 6.68
CA PRO A 204 16.37 -0.69 7.32
C PRO A 204 16.21 -0.84 8.84
N ALA A 205 16.93 -1.77 9.45
CA ALA A 205 17.05 -1.88 10.90
C ALA A 205 17.96 -0.76 11.46
N ALA A 206 17.89 -0.51 12.78
CA ALA A 206 18.70 0.54 13.41
C ALA A 206 20.21 0.28 13.33
N ASN A 207 20.64 -0.97 13.17
CA ASN A 207 22.04 -1.34 12.99
C ASN A 207 22.60 -1.01 11.60
N GLY A 208 21.76 -0.55 10.66
CA GLY A 208 22.15 -0.20 9.29
C GLY A 208 22.59 -1.36 8.39
N GLN A 209 22.55 -2.59 8.88
CA GLN A 209 22.96 -3.82 8.16
C GLN A 209 21.80 -4.74 7.86
N SER A 210 20.95 -5.00 8.86
CA SER A 210 19.78 -5.84 8.72
C SER A 210 18.62 -5.09 8.07
N LEU A 211 17.71 -5.84 7.48
CA LEU A 211 16.43 -5.36 6.97
C LEU A 211 15.30 -5.89 7.83
N LEU A 212 14.31 -5.06 8.08
CA LEU A 212 13.05 -5.44 8.68
C LEU A 212 11.96 -5.40 7.62
N ALA A 213 10.92 -6.22 7.78
CA ALA A 213 9.72 -6.04 6.99
C ALA A 213 8.46 -6.25 7.82
N PHE A 214 7.43 -5.48 7.48
CA PHE A 214 6.13 -5.52 8.12
C PHE A 214 5.05 -5.90 7.10
N PHE A 215 4.01 -6.62 7.56
CA PHE A 215 2.98 -7.18 6.70
C PHE A 215 1.58 -6.86 7.20
N ARG A 216 0.66 -6.64 6.27
CA ARG A 216 -0.77 -6.83 6.44
C ARG A 216 -1.07 -8.31 6.59
N SER A 217 -2.06 -8.65 7.41
CA SER A 217 -2.53 -10.02 7.62
C SER A 217 -3.88 -10.27 6.95
N ARG A 218 -3.97 -11.29 6.11
CA ARG A 218 -5.25 -11.78 5.57
C ARG A 218 -6.18 -12.30 6.68
N TRP A 219 -5.60 -12.66 7.82
CA TRP A 219 -6.34 -13.16 8.96
C TRP A 219 -7.00 -12.05 9.80
N ALA A 220 -6.73 -10.78 9.50
CA ALA A 220 -7.20 -9.62 10.26
C ALA A 220 -6.93 -9.75 11.77
N ASP A 221 -5.75 -10.20 12.14
CA ASP A 221 -5.31 -10.40 13.54
C ASP A 221 -4.24 -9.38 13.95
N HIS A 222 -2.99 -9.54 13.50
CA HIS A 222 -1.85 -8.71 13.85
C HIS A 222 -1.13 -8.19 12.63
N ILE A 223 -0.37 -7.09 12.78
CA ILE A 223 0.74 -6.77 11.88
C ILE A 223 1.83 -7.79 12.14
N TYR A 224 2.35 -8.43 11.08
CA TYR A 224 3.47 -9.35 11.20
C TYR A 224 4.79 -8.65 10.89
N ARG A 225 5.88 -9.13 11.49
CA ARG A 225 7.25 -8.63 11.31
C ARG A 225 8.19 -9.77 10.99
N THR A 226 9.13 -9.55 10.06
CA THR A 226 10.26 -10.43 9.76
C THR A 226 11.55 -9.64 9.65
N GLN A 227 12.68 -10.34 9.56
CA GLN A 227 14.01 -9.77 9.44
C GLN A 227 14.85 -10.56 8.44
N SER A 228 15.75 -9.86 7.75
CA SER A 228 16.83 -10.40 6.94
C SER A 228 18.16 -9.82 7.42
N ASP A 229 19.18 -10.66 7.58
CA ASP A 229 20.51 -10.26 8.02
C ASP A 229 21.56 -10.38 6.89
N ASP A 230 21.13 -10.66 5.66
CA ASP A 230 21.96 -10.91 4.49
C ASP A 230 21.56 -10.10 3.25
N GLY A 231 21.01 -8.89 3.47
CA GLY A 231 20.62 -7.99 2.39
C GLY A 231 19.40 -8.46 1.60
N GLY A 232 18.48 -9.19 2.23
CA GLY A 232 17.23 -9.63 1.64
C GLY A 232 17.34 -10.94 0.83
N LEU A 233 18.46 -11.66 0.93
CA LEU A 233 18.64 -12.96 0.27
C LEU A 233 17.88 -14.08 1.00
N THR A 234 17.80 -13.99 2.33
CA THR A 234 16.96 -14.87 3.14
C THR A 234 16.16 -14.06 4.17
N TRP A 235 15.00 -14.57 4.56
CA TRP A 235 14.09 -13.93 5.52
C TRP A 235 13.69 -14.92 6.61
N GLN A 236 13.57 -14.45 7.83
CA GLN A 236 13.00 -15.22 8.93
C GLN A 236 11.49 -15.43 8.69
N THR A 237 10.90 -16.45 9.34
CA THR A 237 9.44 -16.61 9.34
C THR A 237 8.77 -15.41 10.03
N PRO A 238 7.78 -14.74 9.39
CA PRO A 238 7.08 -13.63 10.00
C PRO A 238 6.44 -13.99 11.35
N GLN A 239 6.59 -13.12 12.35
CA GLN A 239 6.00 -13.25 13.66
C GLN A 239 4.98 -12.12 13.92
N PRO A 240 3.88 -12.38 14.65
CA PRO A 240 2.93 -11.35 15.00
C PRO A 240 3.58 -10.32 15.93
N THR A 241 3.28 -9.04 15.71
CA THR A 241 3.63 -7.93 16.61
C THR A 241 2.51 -7.68 17.63
N GLN A 242 2.71 -6.69 18.50
CA GLN A 242 1.65 -6.22 19.43
C GLN A 242 0.54 -5.44 18.70
N LEU A 243 0.82 -4.91 17.50
CA LEU A 243 -0.14 -4.08 16.77
C LEU A 243 -1.19 -4.94 16.07
N PRO A 244 -2.47 -4.59 16.17
CA PRO A 244 -3.53 -5.27 15.44
C PRO A 244 -3.46 -4.98 13.94
N ASN A 245 -4.08 -5.84 13.13
CA ASN A 245 -4.33 -5.60 11.72
C ASN A 245 -5.74 -6.06 11.34
N ASN A 246 -6.38 -5.32 10.48
CA ASN A 246 -7.75 -5.51 10.03
C ASN A 246 -7.84 -5.99 8.57
N ASN A 247 -6.82 -6.67 8.07
CA ASN A 247 -6.69 -7.00 6.65
C ASN A 247 -6.73 -5.75 5.75
N SER A 248 -6.10 -4.64 6.22
CA SER A 248 -5.81 -3.44 5.43
C SER A 248 -4.31 -3.18 5.39
N SER A 249 -3.85 -2.44 4.37
CA SER A 249 -2.44 -2.09 4.18
C SER A 249 -1.91 -1.27 5.36
N VAL A 250 -0.61 -1.43 5.63
CA VAL A 250 0.16 -0.64 6.60
C VAL A 250 1.42 -0.12 5.92
N GLN A 251 2.04 0.92 6.48
CA GLN A 251 3.37 1.32 6.03
C GLN A 251 4.21 1.75 7.23
N ALA A 252 5.46 1.25 7.27
CA ALA A 252 6.51 1.67 8.18
C ALA A 252 7.55 2.51 7.46
N LEU A 253 8.22 3.39 8.21
CA LEU A 253 9.33 4.22 7.75
C LEU A 253 10.36 4.38 8.85
N ARG A 254 11.64 4.24 8.54
CA ARG A 254 12.73 4.67 9.41
C ARG A 254 12.86 6.18 9.31
N LEU A 255 12.65 6.88 10.41
CA LEU A 255 12.79 8.33 10.51
C LEU A 255 14.27 8.74 10.60
N ALA A 256 14.56 9.98 10.26
CA ALA A 256 15.91 10.55 10.34
C ALA A 256 16.50 10.54 11.76
N ASP A 257 15.65 10.55 12.79
CA ASP A 257 16.05 10.46 14.20
C ASP A 257 16.28 9.02 14.69
N GLY A 258 16.15 8.03 13.80
CA GLY A 258 16.38 6.62 14.08
C GLY A 258 15.15 5.85 14.58
N ARG A 259 14.03 6.52 14.91
CA ARG A 259 12.77 5.83 15.27
C ARG A 259 12.14 5.17 14.05
N LEU A 260 11.36 4.11 14.27
CA LEU A 260 10.38 3.61 13.30
C LEU A 260 9.04 4.31 13.51
N ALA A 261 8.44 4.79 12.42
CA ALA A 261 7.05 5.19 12.38
C ALA A 261 6.24 4.13 11.65
N MET A 262 5.01 3.83 12.11
CA MET A 262 4.05 2.93 11.50
C MET A 262 2.71 3.64 11.37
N ILE A 263 2.14 3.63 10.17
CA ILE A 263 0.76 4.07 9.97
C ILE A 263 -0.12 2.88 9.60
N PHE A 264 -1.24 2.71 10.31
CA PHE A 264 -2.10 1.52 10.23
C PHE A 264 -3.48 1.79 10.81
N ASN A 265 -4.41 0.84 10.66
CA ASN A 265 -5.66 0.85 11.42
C ASN A 265 -5.50 0.06 12.72
N ALA A 266 -5.73 0.71 13.86
CA ALA A 266 -5.66 0.07 15.17
C ALA A 266 -6.95 -0.75 15.47
N SER A 267 -7.24 -1.71 14.61
CA SER A 267 -8.39 -2.62 14.68
C SER A 267 -8.06 -3.99 14.09
N SER A 268 -8.90 -4.97 14.34
CA SER A 268 -8.75 -6.35 13.88
C SER A 268 -10.11 -7.02 13.68
N ALA A 269 -10.13 -8.29 13.31
CA ALA A 269 -11.35 -9.10 13.25
C ALA A 269 -12.13 -9.15 14.58
N ALA A 270 -11.45 -8.97 15.72
CA ALA A 270 -12.10 -8.92 17.03
C ALA A 270 -13.03 -7.70 17.21
N ASN A 271 -12.85 -6.66 16.41
CA ASN A 271 -13.71 -5.46 16.40
C ASN A 271 -14.87 -5.54 15.39
N ALA A 272 -14.93 -6.61 14.59
CA ALA A 272 -15.94 -6.75 13.54
C ALA A 272 -17.27 -7.24 14.11
N THR A 273 -18.36 -6.59 13.72
CA THR A 273 -19.75 -7.03 13.97
C THR A 273 -20.35 -7.75 12.77
N GLU A 274 -19.76 -7.58 11.61
CA GLU A 274 -20.17 -8.15 10.33
C GLU A 274 -18.95 -8.71 9.59
N ARG A 275 -19.18 -9.55 8.57
CA ARG A 275 -18.12 -10.12 7.75
C ARG A 275 -18.56 -10.20 6.29
N ARG A 276 -17.64 -9.89 5.37
CA ARG A 276 -17.80 -10.19 3.94
C ARG A 276 -17.23 -11.57 3.63
N GLU A 277 -17.78 -12.24 2.64
CA GLU A 277 -17.26 -13.53 2.18
C GLU A 277 -15.98 -13.36 1.39
N SER A 278 -15.93 -12.35 0.50
CA SER A 278 -14.75 -12.00 -0.28
C SER A 278 -14.62 -10.48 -0.48
N LEU A 279 -13.52 -10.05 -1.12
CA LEU A 279 -13.36 -8.65 -1.53
C LEU A 279 -14.30 -8.28 -2.70
N TYR A 280 -14.71 -9.27 -3.52
CA TYR A 280 -15.44 -9.07 -4.76
C TYR A 280 -16.83 -9.67 -4.77
N ASP A 281 -17.44 -9.85 -3.59
CA ASP A 281 -18.81 -10.37 -3.43
C ASP A 281 -19.91 -9.49 -4.07
N GLU A 282 -19.58 -8.23 -4.42
CA GLU A 282 -20.48 -7.30 -5.13
C GLU A 282 -20.24 -7.25 -6.65
N LEU A 283 -19.19 -7.90 -7.16
CA LEU A 283 -18.98 -8.02 -8.60
C LEU A 283 -19.81 -9.19 -9.12
N GLU A 284 -20.53 -8.97 -10.21
CA GLU A 284 -21.17 -10.08 -10.93
C GLU A 284 -20.08 -11.06 -11.39
N ASP A 285 -20.28 -12.34 -11.07
CA ASP A 285 -19.41 -13.41 -11.55
C ASP A 285 -19.56 -13.51 -13.07
N THR A 286 -18.61 -13.00 -13.82
CA THR A 286 -18.59 -13.06 -15.29
C THR A 286 -18.25 -14.45 -15.84
N GLY A 287 -18.21 -15.45 -14.99
CA GLY A 287 -18.55 -16.86 -15.24
C GLY A 287 -17.58 -17.71 -16.07
N GLU A 288 -16.47 -17.22 -16.56
CA GLU A 288 -15.46 -18.07 -17.19
C GLU A 288 -14.14 -17.94 -16.45
N GLY A 289 -13.81 -18.99 -15.68
CA GLY A 289 -12.60 -19.06 -14.87
C GLY A 289 -11.34 -18.74 -15.68
N SER A 290 -10.83 -17.53 -15.52
CA SER A 290 -9.57 -17.12 -16.10
C SER A 290 -8.44 -17.99 -15.52
N GLN A 291 -7.53 -18.46 -16.37
CA GLN A 291 -6.37 -19.24 -15.95
C GLN A 291 -5.38 -18.31 -15.22
N GLY A 292 -5.54 -18.21 -13.89
CA GLY A 292 -4.63 -17.50 -13.00
C GLY A 292 -3.81 -18.46 -12.16
N ALA A 293 -2.96 -17.92 -11.28
CA ALA A 293 -2.17 -18.70 -10.34
C ALA A 293 -3.07 -19.52 -9.40
N THR A 294 -2.84 -20.83 -9.30
CA THR A 294 -3.65 -21.75 -8.49
C THR A 294 -2.80 -22.58 -7.53
N VAL A 295 -3.46 -23.15 -6.53
CA VAL A 295 -2.92 -24.15 -5.59
C VAL A 295 -3.81 -25.39 -5.55
N ALA A 296 -3.25 -26.54 -5.13
CA ALA A 296 -3.92 -27.84 -5.26
C ALA A 296 -4.83 -28.21 -4.06
N ALA A 297 -4.75 -27.50 -2.94
CA ALA A 297 -5.42 -27.89 -1.71
C ALA A 297 -6.12 -26.70 -1.02
N PRO A 298 -7.25 -26.93 -0.31
CA PRO A 298 -7.94 -25.89 0.43
C PRO A 298 -7.04 -25.30 1.54
N ALA A 299 -7.24 -24.02 1.85
CA ALA A 299 -6.52 -23.34 2.91
C ALA A 299 -6.96 -23.86 4.29
N ALA A 300 -5.99 -24.07 5.18
CA ALA A 300 -6.27 -24.44 6.57
C ALA A 300 -6.95 -23.29 7.35
N ARG A 301 -6.76 -22.04 6.92
CA ARG A 301 -7.33 -20.83 7.52
C ARG A 301 -7.88 -19.92 6.41
N LYS A 302 -9.05 -19.33 6.63
CA LYS A 302 -9.72 -18.44 5.66
C LYS A 302 -9.36 -16.97 5.92
N ALA A 303 -9.18 -16.21 4.84
CA ALA A 303 -9.02 -14.76 4.91
C ALA A 303 -10.26 -14.11 5.54
N PHE A 304 -10.07 -13.05 6.35
CA PHE A 304 -11.14 -12.31 6.98
C PHE A 304 -11.34 -10.96 6.27
N TRP A 305 -12.52 -10.73 5.73
CA TRP A 305 -12.91 -9.50 5.06
C TRP A 305 -13.98 -8.75 5.88
N GLY A 306 -13.96 -7.41 5.81
CA GLY A 306 -14.96 -6.56 6.49
C GLY A 306 -14.58 -6.13 7.91
N ALA A 307 -13.39 -6.47 8.42
CA ALA A 307 -12.94 -5.89 9.68
C ALA A 307 -12.87 -4.35 9.59
N PRO A 308 -13.32 -3.59 10.63
CA PRO A 308 -13.42 -2.14 10.59
C PRO A 308 -12.11 -1.47 10.21
N ARG A 309 -12.15 -0.45 9.33
CA ARG A 309 -10.99 0.31 8.88
C ARG A 309 -10.92 1.69 9.53
N ALA A 310 -10.96 1.70 10.84
CA ALA A 310 -10.72 2.82 11.74
C ALA A 310 -10.32 2.26 13.12
N PRO A 311 -9.64 3.07 13.98
CA PRO A 311 -9.04 4.37 13.68
C PRO A 311 -7.85 4.28 12.71
N MET A 312 -7.46 5.41 12.06
CA MET A 312 -6.17 5.53 11.41
C MET A 312 -5.17 6.04 12.44
N THR A 313 -4.12 5.28 12.70
CA THR A 313 -3.21 5.50 13.83
C THR A 313 -1.76 5.62 13.37
N LEU A 314 -1.04 6.60 13.89
CA LEU A 314 0.42 6.71 13.79
C LEU A 314 1.04 6.17 15.09
N ALA A 315 1.95 5.20 14.96
CA ALA A 315 2.72 4.64 16.07
C ALA A 315 4.22 4.86 15.89
N LEU A 316 4.96 4.99 16.98
CA LEU A 316 6.42 5.13 16.99
C LEU A 316 7.07 4.05 17.86
N SER A 317 8.24 3.56 17.40
CA SER A 317 9.07 2.56 18.07
C SER A 317 10.53 3.01 18.09
N LYS A 318 11.25 2.66 19.17
CA LYS A 318 12.70 2.89 19.31
C LYS A 318 13.53 1.60 19.29
N ASP A 319 12.88 0.45 19.17
CA ASP A 319 13.46 -0.90 19.31
C ASP A 319 13.16 -1.78 18.09
N ASP A 320 13.24 -1.18 16.88
CA ASP A 320 13.03 -1.90 15.62
C ASP A 320 11.65 -2.58 15.50
N GLY A 321 10.63 -1.98 16.13
CA GLY A 321 9.26 -2.45 16.04
C GLY A 321 8.93 -3.62 16.95
N LEU A 322 9.75 -3.88 17.97
CA LEU A 322 9.44 -4.86 19.02
C LEU A 322 8.38 -4.32 19.97
N THR A 323 8.46 -3.02 20.32
CA THR A 323 7.43 -2.32 21.07
C THR A 323 7.02 -1.00 20.40
N TRP A 324 5.78 -0.57 20.68
CA TRP A 324 5.19 0.63 20.09
C TRP A 324 4.52 1.49 21.20
N PRO A 325 5.33 2.14 22.07
CA PRO A 325 4.81 2.82 23.26
C PRO A 325 4.03 4.12 22.95
N TRP A 326 4.27 4.72 21.78
CA TRP A 326 3.55 5.94 21.37
C TRP A 326 2.62 5.62 20.22
N GLN A 327 1.34 5.86 20.44
CA GLN A 327 0.29 5.68 19.45
C GLN A 327 -0.71 6.83 19.57
N ARG A 328 -1.05 7.45 18.44
CA ARG A 328 -2.04 8.53 18.38
C ARG A 328 -2.90 8.39 17.14
N ASN A 329 -4.21 8.57 17.31
CA ASN A 329 -5.16 8.47 16.21
C ASN A 329 -5.19 9.77 15.39
N LEU A 330 -5.02 9.63 14.08
CA LEU A 330 -5.22 10.70 13.10
C LEU A 330 -6.71 10.88 12.79
N GLU A 331 -7.40 9.76 12.64
CA GLU A 331 -8.83 9.69 12.36
C GLU A 331 -9.49 8.67 13.28
N VAL A 332 -10.72 8.96 13.65
CA VAL A 332 -11.57 8.06 14.45
C VAL A 332 -12.91 7.83 13.72
N GLY A 333 -13.59 6.76 14.06
CA GLY A 333 -14.86 6.39 13.44
C GLY A 333 -15.18 4.92 13.63
N ASP A 334 -16.29 4.46 13.08
CA ASP A 334 -16.67 3.05 13.11
C ASP A 334 -15.96 2.20 12.04
N GLY A 335 -15.38 2.85 11.03
CA GLY A 335 -14.57 2.19 10.01
C GLY A 335 -15.35 1.22 9.11
N TRP A 336 -16.67 1.38 8.98
CA TRP A 336 -17.51 0.50 8.17
C TRP A 336 -16.99 0.41 6.73
N CYS A 337 -16.75 -0.81 6.22
CA CYS A 337 -16.09 -1.05 4.93
C CYS A 337 -16.67 -2.29 4.21
N MET A 338 -17.99 -2.48 4.29
CA MET A 338 -18.68 -3.67 3.76
C MET A 338 -19.06 -3.56 2.28
N SER A 339 -18.68 -2.46 1.59
CA SER A 339 -18.99 -2.26 0.17
C SER A 339 -17.77 -1.77 -0.61
N ASN A 340 -17.66 -2.17 -1.88
CA ASN A 340 -16.75 -1.55 -2.86
C ASN A 340 -17.43 -0.49 -3.71
N ASP A 341 -18.76 -0.35 -3.60
CA ASP A 341 -19.57 0.62 -4.34
C ASP A 341 -19.47 2.01 -3.68
N SER A 342 -18.64 2.87 -4.25
CA SER A 342 -18.45 4.25 -3.77
C SER A 342 -19.56 5.21 -4.22
N GLU A 343 -20.41 4.84 -5.20
CA GLU A 343 -21.55 5.66 -5.61
C GLU A 343 -22.61 5.75 -4.51
N GLN A 344 -22.78 4.68 -3.74
CA GLN A 344 -23.69 4.66 -2.60
C GLN A 344 -23.19 5.46 -1.40
N GLY A 345 -21.91 5.82 -1.34
CA GLY A 345 -21.32 6.65 -0.28
C GLY A 345 -21.44 6.07 1.13
N ARG A 346 -21.57 4.75 1.28
CA ARG A 346 -21.80 4.10 2.59
C ARG A 346 -20.54 3.85 3.39
N ASN A 347 -19.37 3.72 2.73
CA ASN A 347 -18.12 3.44 3.42
C ASN A 347 -17.71 4.61 4.32
N ARG A 348 -17.22 4.28 5.51
CA ARG A 348 -16.67 5.20 6.52
C ARG A 348 -15.28 4.77 6.95
N GLU A 349 -14.56 4.13 6.01
CA GLU A 349 -13.20 3.63 6.22
C GLU A 349 -12.14 4.71 6.02
N TYR A 350 -11.04 4.57 6.79
CA TYR A 350 -9.75 5.18 6.51
C TYR A 350 -8.76 4.05 6.23
N SER A 351 -8.11 4.03 5.07
CA SER A 351 -7.38 2.82 4.69
C SER A 351 -6.21 3.06 3.75
N TYR A 352 -5.36 2.06 3.60
CA TYR A 352 -4.25 2.00 2.66
C TYR A 352 -3.33 3.22 2.76
N PRO A 353 -2.73 3.45 3.94
CA PRO A 353 -1.88 4.59 4.17
C PRO A 353 -0.54 4.51 3.44
N SER A 354 0.04 5.69 3.24
CA SER A 354 1.42 5.91 2.83
C SER A 354 2.07 6.97 3.72
N LEU A 355 3.36 6.82 3.99
CA LEU A 355 4.14 7.66 4.88
C LEU A 355 5.49 8.03 4.25
N ARG A 356 5.85 9.30 4.31
CA ARG A 356 7.17 9.82 3.92
C ARG A 356 7.63 10.88 4.90
N GLN A 357 8.92 11.06 5.00
CA GLN A 357 9.56 12.16 5.70
C GLN A 357 10.37 12.96 4.67
N ASP A 358 10.21 14.27 4.67
CA ASP A 358 11.02 15.15 3.83
C ASP A 358 12.34 15.57 4.53
N ALA A 359 13.16 16.37 3.84
CA ALA A 359 14.48 16.73 4.31
C ALA A 359 14.49 17.63 5.56
N ASP A 360 13.41 18.37 5.82
CA ASP A 360 13.26 19.20 7.03
C ASP A 360 12.69 18.41 8.23
N GLY A 361 12.42 17.12 8.01
CA GLY A 361 11.90 16.21 9.02
C GLY A 361 10.38 16.15 9.10
N THR A 362 9.65 16.94 8.34
CA THR A 362 8.19 16.91 8.30
C THR A 362 7.69 15.56 7.80
N LEU A 363 6.67 15.01 8.46
CA LEU A 363 5.99 13.80 8.02
C LEU A 363 4.83 14.14 7.10
N HIS A 364 4.78 13.44 5.99
CA HIS A 364 3.70 13.43 5.03
C HIS A 364 3.02 12.07 5.02
N LEU A 365 1.72 12.06 5.27
CA LEU A 365 0.90 10.87 5.26
C LEU A 365 -0.19 11.02 4.20
N ALA A 366 -0.55 9.95 3.52
CA ALA A 366 -1.74 9.94 2.68
C ALA A 366 -2.51 8.63 2.89
N TYR A 367 -3.82 8.71 2.86
CA TYR A 367 -4.69 7.54 3.00
C TYR A 367 -6.04 7.79 2.32
N THR A 368 -6.71 6.71 2.01
CA THR A 368 -8.08 6.71 1.50
C THR A 368 -9.06 7.16 2.58
N VAL A 369 -9.97 8.06 2.22
CA VAL A 369 -11.12 8.48 3.04
C VAL A 369 -12.39 8.00 2.35
N PHE A 370 -13.14 7.11 2.99
CA PHE A 370 -14.45 6.60 2.60
C PHE A 370 -14.50 6.00 1.17
N ARG A 371 -13.34 5.60 0.63
CA ARG A 371 -13.13 5.20 -0.77
C ARG A 371 -13.46 6.26 -1.81
N GLN A 372 -13.66 7.51 -1.42
CA GLN A 372 -14.09 8.60 -2.30
C GLN A 372 -12.94 9.52 -2.70
N HIS A 373 -11.99 9.76 -1.79
CA HIS A 373 -10.83 10.61 -2.07
C HIS A 373 -9.60 10.20 -1.24
N ILE A 374 -8.48 10.80 -1.58
CA ILE A 374 -7.22 10.67 -0.83
C ILE A 374 -7.06 11.91 0.06
N ARG A 375 -6.77 11.69 1.35
CA ARG A 375 -6.35 12.75 2.28
C ARG A 375 -4.85 12.74 2.44
N HIS A 376 -4.22 13.88 2.25
CA HIS A 376 -2.86 14.17 2.67
C HIS A 376 -2.86 14.84 4.02
N VAL A 377 -1.97 14.41 4.92
CA VAL A 377 -1.72 15.02 6.22
C VAL A 377 -0.25 15.38 6.33
N ARG A 378 0.02 16.58 6.84
CA ARG A 378 1.35 17.11 7.13
C ARG A 378 1.46 17.38 8.62
N LEU A 379 2.51 16.83 9.29
CA LEU A 379 2.71 16.97 10.72
C LEU A 379 4.20 16.80 11.10
N GLN A 380 4.54 17.16 12.34
CA GLN A 380 5.90 16.98 12.87
C GLN A 380 6.13 15.56 13.39
N PRO A 381 7.38 15.02 13.35
CA PRO A 381 7.69 13.66 13.80
C PRO A 381 7.28 13.35 15.24
N ASP A 382 7.27 14.36 16.11
CA ASP A 382 6.92 14.21 17.52
C ASP A 382 5.40 14.28 17.79
N TRP A 383 4.59 14.47 16.76
CA TRP A 383 3.14 14.57 16.91
C TRP A 383 2.53 13.41 17.69
N ALA A 384 2.98 12.17 17.46
CA ALA A 384 2.46 11.01 18.16
C ALA A 384 2.95 10.87 19.62
N THR A 385 3.99 11.62 20.02
CA THR A 385 4.51 11.64 21.41
C THR A 385 3.92 12.77 22.24
N GLN A 386 3.31 13.77 21.62
CA GLN A 386 2.66 14.87 22.29
C GLN A 386 1.31 14.39 22.83
N HIS A 387 1.07 14.59 24.12
CA HIS A 387 -0.27 14.39 24.66
C HIS A 387 -1.20 15.49 24.16
N PRO A 388 -2.46 15.16 23.79
CA PRO A 388 -3.44 16.16 23.42
C PRO A 388 -3.80 17.08 24.61
#